data_b6e842f3ea279c50aa5174a36bd651a1
#
_entry.id   b6e842f3ea279c50aa5174a36bd651a1
#
_cell.length_a   1.000
_cell.length_b   1.000
_cell.length_c   1.000
_cell.angle_alpha   90.00
_cell.angle_beta   90.00
_cell.angle_gamma   90.00
#
_symmetry.space_group_name_H-M   'P 1'
#
loop_
_entity.id
_entity.type
_entity.pdbx_description
1 polymer ?
#
loop_
_entity_poly.entity_id
_entity_poly.type
_entity_poly.pdbx_seq_one_letter_code
_entity_poly.pdbx_strand_id
1 'polypeptide(L)'
;MPDAQRQLHSWERFVAVLAGLVTVALNLAATIELFEPQTTFGYRLVYTNGFEVAAVDRATPADRAGIAAGDYLDFSKSTLHDRIVGLAYQPARPGEPVAFFLLRQHRVRPITLKAALLTASERQQALFSPLASFLRLTAFVYIVVALMILLRRPNRMTLGLYLYLLSATDITSYRIPEAIFPLAQMGSDLLSIVGPIGLIVFAARFPNDHAMGWRSWLDRFAIPIGVIFAVPNIAWDANALFLGVAPAAWMSYGATLGALLLILVASVTLVTTYLRAPAWQRQRFAWVIAGILFTLLSYVSAWARYWSVTFWVASSDPLVWTETILYACAPFAIAYAVVRQRVFEISFVVSRTLVYTVLTATIFGIFSLLHWLTVRLVEHTGAAVILVAVTAVGVAYSINPVYSRAEQFVDSTLFRRRHQAERRLAAVASGLPYAESEAAVEGALVGEPLRAYALTSADLFRRNELGDYLSDGKTLDRSIPLQLQGLRRALRLHEGDPVLAVPVFVRARLEAVAVYGAHHSGEDIDPDEAATLEAICTAAGVAYDHLETTRVERAANRWRKLAEHQARELAALRERVTLLGEHFTRDNADGNRPL
;
A
#
# COMPACT_ATOMS: atom_id res chain seq x y z
N MET A 1 -7.05 -6.02 -30.36
CA MET A 1 -6.09 -4.94 -30.04
C MET A 1 -6.08 -4.80 -28.54
N PRO A 2 -4.98 -5.05 -27.85
CA PRO A 2 -4.92 -4.83 -26.41
C PRO A 2 -4.98 -3.32 -26.19
N ASP A 3 -6.01 -2.85 -25.46
CA ASP A 3 -6.03 -1.50 -24.92
C ASP A 3 -4.77 -1.31 -24.10
N ALA A 4 -3.84 -0.54 -24.65
CA ALA A 4 -2.63 -0.15 -23.95
C ALA A 4 -3.06 0.37 -22.57
N GLN A 5 -2.48 -0.15 -21.49
CA GLN A 5 -2.68 0.30 -20.12
C GLN A 5 -2.66 1.84 -20.12
N ARG A 6 -3.82 2.46 -20.04
CA ARG A 6 -3.96 3.91 -20.16
C ARG A 6 -3.43 4.51 -18.86
N GLN A 7 -2.15 4.81 -18.87
CA GLN A 7 -1.54 5.56 -17.76
C GLN A 7 -2.24 6.90 -17.62
N LEU A 8 -2.41 7.34 -16.40
CA LEU A 8 -2.95 8.66 -16.11
C LEU A 8 -2.10 9.74 -16.78
N HIS A 9 -2.76 10.73 -17.37
CA HIS A 9 -2.07 11.87 -17.96
C HIS A 9 -1.32 12.67 -16.87
N SER A 10 -0.30 13.40 -17.25
CA SER A 10 0.51 14.19 -16.30
C SER A 10 -0.33 15.16 -15.48
N TRP A 11 -1.35 15.78 -16.09
CA TRP A 11 -2.26 16.69 -15.40
C TRP A 11 -3.16 15.97 -14.38
N GLU A 12 -3.63 14.75 -14.65
CA GLU A 12 -4.44 13.95 -13.71
C GLU A 12 -3.62 13.58 -12.46
N ARG A 13 -2.34 13.23 -12.65
CA ARG A 13 -1.41 12.97 -11.55
C ARG A 13 -1.16 14.24 -10.73
N PHE A 14 -0.96 15.38 -11.41
CA PHE A 14 -0.76 16.65 -10.74
C PHE A 14 -1.97 17.04 -9.88
N VAL A 15 -3.18 16.93 -10.43
CA VAL A 15 -4.43 17.21 -9.69
C VAL A 15 -4.58 16.27 -8.49
N ALA A 16 -4.29 14.99 -8.64
CA ALA A 16 -4.37 14.04 -7.54
C ALA A 16 -3.35 14.35 -6.43
N VAL A 17 -2.09 14.66 -6.77
CA VAL A 17 -1.08 15.06 -5.78
C VAL A 17 -1.50 16.34 -5.07
N LEU A 18 -2.01 17.34 -5.81
CA LEU A 18 -2.50 18.59 -5.25
C LEU A 18 -3.66 18.34 -4.30
N ALA A 19 -4.63 17.50 -4.67
CA ALA A 19 -5.73 17.10 -3.78
C ALA A 19 -5.22 16.46 -2.49
N GLY A 20 -4.25 15.55 -2.57
CA GLY A 20 -3.61 14.95 -1.39
C GLY A 20 -2.93 15.98 -0.50
N LEU A 21 -2.19 16.93 -1.08
CA LEU A 21 -1.52 18.00 -0.32
C LEU A 21 -2.54 18.94 0.35
N VAL A 22 -3.61 19.28 -0.35
CA VAL A 22 -4.72 20.08 0.20
C VAL A 22 -5.37 19.33 1.36
N THR A 23 -5.62 18.05 1.22
CA THR A 23 -6.18 17.23 2.30
C THR A 23 -5.25 17.19 3.52
N VAL A 24 -3.94 17.06 3.33
CA VAL A 24 -2.96 17.15 4.43
C VAL A 24 -3.04 18.51 5.11
N ALA A 25 -3.05 19.59 4.34
CA ALA A 25 -3.12 20.96 4.88
C ALA A 25 -4.41 21.20 5.67
N LEU A 26 -5.55 20.73 5.17
CA LEU A 26 -6.84 20.84 5.87
C LEU A 26 -6.86 20.02 7.17
N ASN A 27 -6.35 18.78 7.15
CA ASN A 27 -6.24 17.96 8.38
C ASN A 27 -5.30 18.59 9.41
N LEU A 28 -4.21 19.21 8.95
CA LEU A 28 -3.29 19.94 9.84
C LEU A 28 -3.97 21.19 10.43
N ALA A 29 -4.67 21.95 9.60
CA ALA A 29 -5.44 23.13 10.05
C ALA A 29 -6.50 22.72 11.08
N ALA A 30 -7.30 21.69 10.80
CA ALA A 30 -8.28 21.14 11.74
C ALA A 30 -7.64 20.67 13.06
N THR A 31 -6.41 20.14 13.00
CA THR A 31 -5.67 19.76 14.20
C THR A 31 -5.24 20.98 15.02
N ILE A 32 -4.81 22.05 14.38
CA ILE A 32 -4.40 23.31 15.05
C ILE A 32 -5.62 23.98 15.71
N GLU A 33 -6.77 24.03 15.03
CA GLU A 33 -8.01 24.62 15.57
C GLU A 33 -8.51 23.97 16.85
N LEU A 34 -8.16 22.71 17.12
CA LEU A 34 -8.50 22.06 18.38
C LEU A 34 -7.80 22.67 19.61
N PHE A 35 -6.68 23.35 19.40
CA PHE A 35 -5.99 24.06 20.49
C PHE A 35 -6.63 25.44 20.77
N GLU A 36 -7.56 25.90 19.93
CA GLU A 36 -8.29 27.13 20.17
C GLU A 36 -9.40 26.96 21.23
N PRO A 37 -9.87 28.07 21.82
CA PRO A 37 -10.96 28.04 22.79
C PRO A 37 -12.23 27.47 22.19
N GLN A 38 -12.62 26.27 22.64
CA GLN A 38 -13.86 25.62 22.22
C GLN A 38 -15.04 26.12 23.05
N THR A 39 -16.19 26.22 22.40
CA THR A 39 -17.42 26.73 22.98
C THR A 39 -18.56 25.73 22.84
N THR A 40 -19.57 25.90 23.65
CA THR A 40 -20.82 25.12 23.60
C THR A 40 -22.03 26.00 23.87
N PHE A 41 -23.15 25.61 23.31
CA PHE A 41 -24.47 26.11 23.72
C PHE A 41 -25.10 25.16 24.75
N GLY A 42 -24.66 23.89 24.80
CA GLY A 42 -25.11 22.90 25.76
C GLY A 42 -26.35 22.14 25.35
N TYR A 43 -26.79 22.21 24.10
CA TYR A 43 -27.86 21.36 23.57
C TYR A 43 -27.30 20.40 22.51
N ARG A 44 -28.00 19.27 22.36
CA ARG A 44 -27.74 18.27 21.31
C ARG A 44 -28.98 18.07 20.49
N LEU A 45 -28.85 18.10 19.17
CA LEU A 45 -29.97 17.97 18.24
C LEU A 45 -30.06 16.56 17.66
N VAL A 46 -31.28 16.09 17.45
CA VAL A 46 -31.61 14.97 16.59
C VAL A 46 -32.54 15.45 15.48
N TYR A 47 -32.43 14.80 14.35
CA TYR A 47 -33.12 15.20 13.13
C TYR A 47 -34.24 14.19 12.86
N THR A 48 -35.36 14.37 13.49
CA THR A 48 -36.56 13.53 13.29
C THR A 48 -37.53 14.18 12.29
N ASN A 49 -38.54 14.88 12.78
CA ASN A 49 -39.45 15.71 11.98
C ASN A 49 -39.16 17.21 12.17
N GLY A 50 -38.00 17.55 12.65
CA GLY A 50 -37.56 18.88 12.99
C GLY A 50 -36.17 18.83 13.60
N PHE A 51 -35.60 19.98 13.97
CA PHE A 51 -34.40 20.06 14.79
C PHE A 51 -34.81 19.85 16.26
N GLU A 52 -35.00 18.61 16.67
CA GLU A 52 -35.42 18.24 18.02
C GLU A 52 -34.23 18.23 18.99
N VAL A 53 -34.40 18.81 20.16
CA VAL A 53 -33.42 18.78 21.24
C VAL A 53 -33.47 17.41 21.93
N ALA A 54 -32.44 16.59 21.72
CA ALA A 54 -32.31 15.29 22.34
C ALA A 54 -31.88 15.37 23.81
N ALA A 55 -31.01 16.31 24.13
CA ALA A 55 -30.47 16.49 25.48
C ALA A 55 -29.98 17.92 25.68
N VAL A 56 -29.97 18.36 26.95
CA VAL A 56 -29.41 19.63 27.38
C VAL A 56 -28.45 19.36 28.55
N ASP A 57 -27.24 19.88 28.43
CA ASP A 57 -26.24 19.74 29.48
C ASP A 57 -26.49 20.77 30.60
N ARG A 58 -26.35 20.36 31.87
CA ARG A 58 -26.63 21.22 33.04
C ARG A 58 -25.69 22.44 33.10
N ALA A 59 -26.19 23.51 33.62
CA ALA A 59 -25.47 24.78 33.83
C ALA A 59 -24.94 25.45 32.54
N THR A 60 -25.39 25.03 31.37
CA THR A 60 -25.04 25.58 30.06
C THR A 60 -25.93 26.75 29.66
N PRO A 61 -25.63 27.52 28.59
CA PRO A 61 -26.51 28.55 28.06
C PRO A 61 -27.91 28.04 27.71
N ALA A 62 -28.05 26.84 27.14
CA ALA A 62 -29.34 26.22 26.80
C ALA A 62 -30.17 25.92 28.05
N ASP A 63 -29.55 25.33 29.07
CA ASP A 63 -30.21 25.02 30.37
C ASP A 63 -30.70 26.30 31.04
N ARG A 64 -29.87 27.36 31.09
CA ARG A 64 -30.25 28.65 31.66
C ARG A 64 -31.36 29.35 30.87
N ALA A 65 -31.47 29.14 29.58
CA ALA A 65 -32.55 29.63 28.72
C ALA A 65 -33.84 28.82 28.87
N GLY A 66 -33.80 27.71 29.62
CA GLY A 66 -34.92 26.82 29.87
C GLY A 66 -35.27 25.93 28.69
N ILE A 67 -34.32 25.62 27.82
CA ILE A 67 -34.46 24.60 26.75
C ILE A 67 -34.45 23.22 27.41
N ALA A 68 -35.29 22.33 26.93
CA ALA A 68 -35.41 20.97 27.45
C ALA A 68 -35.40 19.95 26.32
N ALA A 69 -35.12 18.68 26.67
CA ALA A 69 -35.25 17.59 25.73
C ALA A 69 -36.71 17.48 25.22
N GLY A 70 -36.89 17.23 23.93
CA GLY A 70 -38.19 17.22 23.26
C GLY A 70 -38.65 18.58 22.71
N ASP A 71 -37.90 19.66 22.93
CA ASP A 71 -38.15 20.93 22.27
C ASP A 71 -37.69 20.88 20.80
N TYR A 72 -38.29 21.71 19.96
CA TYR A 72 -37.86 21.86 18.56
C TYR A 72 -37.28 23.26 18.34
N LEU A 73 -36.15 23.30 17.61
CA LEU A 73 -35.53 24.57 17.20
C LEU A 73 -35.91 24.87 15.75
N ASP A 74 -36.33 26.12 15.48
CA ASP A 74 -36.66 26.57 14.14
C ASP A 74 -35.70 27.68 13.73
N PHE A 75 -34.94 27.41 12.67
CA PHE A 75 -33.97 28.33 12.08
C PHE A 75 -34.47 28.97 10.78
N SER A 76 -35.74 28.78 10.40
CA SER A 76 -36.27 29.24 9.12
C SER A 76 -36.14 30.78 8.93
N LYS A 77 -36.25 31.53 10.02
CA LYS A 77 -36.11 33.00 10.06
C LYS A 77 -34.75 33.47 10.59
N SER A 78 -33.84 32.54 10.90
CA SER A 78 -32.50 32.86 11.40
C SER A 78 -31.57 33.27 10.24
N THR A 79 -30.52 34.00 10.54
CA THR A 79 -29.48 34.32 9.56
C THR A 79 -28.71 33.09 9.13
N LEU A 80 -27.97 33.16 8.03
CA LEU A 80 -27.08 32.04 7.61
C LEU A 80 -26.04 31.76 8.71
N HIS A 81 -25.52 32.80 9.34
CA HIS A 81 -24.61 32.68 10.48
C HIS A 81 -25.20 31.86 11.62
N ASP A 82 -26.42 32.23 12.06
CA ASP A 82 -27.12 31.48 13.13
C ASP A 82 -27.36 30.01 12.79
N ARG A 83 -27.62 29.73 11.52
CA ARG A 83 -27.78 28.32 11.03
C ARG A 83 -26.49 27.57 11.08
N ILE A 84 -25.39 28.15 10.57
CA ILE A 84 -24.06 27.50 10.57
C ILE A 84 -23.64 27.17 12.00
N VAL A 85 -23.75 28.15 12.90
CA VAL A 85 -23.25 28.02 14.27
C VAL A 85 -24.26 27.27 15.15
N GLY A 86 -25.55 27.56 15.01
CA GLY A 86 -26.62 26.95 15.81
C GLY A 86 -26.84 25.47 15.50
N LEU A 87 -26.61 25.03 14.26
CA LEU A 87 -26.65 23.62 13.86
C LEU A 87 -25.31 22.91 14.05
N ALA A 88 -24.35 23.57 14.70
CA ALA A 88 -23.02 23.04 15.02
C ALA A 88 -22.17 22.64 13.79
N TYR A 89 -22.40 23.22 12.63
CA TYR A 89 -21.51 23.06 11.48
C TYR A 89 -20.14 23.73 11.72
N GLN A 90 -20.14 24.86 12.47
CA GLN A 90 -18.91 25.51 12.91
C GLN A 90 -19.00 25.88 14.40
N PRO A 91 -17.89 25.85 15.13
CA PRO A 91 -17.86 26.28 16.52
C PRO A 91 -18.06 27.80 16.62
N ALA A 92 -18.92 28.24 17.55
CA ALA A 92 -19.11 29.63 17.87
C ALA A 92 -17.84 30.24 18.52
N ARG A 93 -17.69 31.57 18.42
CA ARG A 93 -16.70 32.28 19.22
C ARG A 93 -17.21 32.45 20.66
N PRO A 94 -16.31 32.57 21.66
CA PRO A 94 -16.73 32.85 23.03
C PRO A 94 -17.61 34.10 23.13
N GLY A 95 -18.81 33.95 23.70
CA GLY A 95 -19.77 35.03 23.83
C GLY A 95 -20.58 35.35 22.58
N GLU A 96 -20.37 34.68 21.47
CA GLU A 96 -21.06 34.89 20.20
C GLU A 96 -22.56 34.52 20.35
N PRO A 97 -23.48 35.43 19.94
CA PRO A 97 -24.91 35.18 20.02
C PRO A 97 -25.39 34.37 18.82
N VAL A 98 -26.31 33.44 19.07
CA VAL A 98 -27.05 32.71 18.03
C VAL A 98 -28.55 32.86 18.33
N ALA A 99 -29.32 33.24 17.32
CA ALA A 99 -30.75 33.50 17.43
C ALA A 99 -31.56 32.47 16.63
N PHE A 100 -32.55 31.88 17.28
CA PHE A 100 -33.49 30.92 16.68
C PHE A 100 -34.85 30.98 17.41
N PHE A 101 -35.82 30.25 16.90
CA PHE A 101 -37.14 30.13 17.53
C PHE A 101 -37.27 28.75 18.20
N LEU A 102 -37.73 28.77 19.45
CA LEU A 102 -38.03 27.57 20.20
C LEU A 102 -39.52 27.24 20.03
N LEU A 103 -39.80 26.03 19.57
CA LEU A 103 -41.17 25.50 19.48
C LEU A 103 -41.35 24.49 20.61
N ARG A 104 -42.30 24.83 21.51
CA ARG A 104 -42.72 23.97 22.61
C ARG A 104 -44.24 23.99 22.67
N GLN A 105 -44.91 22.81 22.56
CA GLN A 105 -46.37 22.71 22.66
C GLN A 105 -47.14 23.74 21.81
N HIS A 106 -46.76 23.91 20.54
CA HIS A 106 -47.32 24.88 19.57
C HIS A 106 -47.09 26.35 19.91
N ARG A 107 -46.26 26.68 20.92
CA ARG A 107 -45.83 28.05 21.21
C ARG A 107 -44.46 28.29 20.62
N VAL A 108 -44.35 29.42 19.90
CA VAL A 108 -43.10 29.85 19.29
C VAL A 108 -42.52 31.00 20.12
N ARG A 109 -41.28 30.85 20.60
CA ARG A 109 -40.62 31.85 21.39
C ARG A 109 -39.24 32.14 20.76
N PRO A 110 -38.88 33.41 20.47
CA PRO A 110 -37.54 33.77 20.05
C PRO A 110 -36.56 33.59 21.21
N ILE A 111 -35.44 32.95 20.95
CA ILE A 111 -34.36 32.73 21.90
C ILE A 111 -33.05 33.17 21.27
N THR A 112 -32.22 33.85 22.06
CA THR A 112 -30.84 34.14 21.71
C THR A 112 -29.94 33.55 22.78
N LEU A 113 -29.07 32.65 22.37
CA LEU A 113 -28.05 32.04 23.23
C LEU A 113 -26.68 32.67 22.96
N LYS A 114 -25.89 32.83 24.02
CA LYS A 114 -24.48 33.21 23.90
C LYS A 114 -23.61 31.96 24.16
N ALA A 115 -22.70 31.69 23.24
CA ALA A 115 -21.78 30.57 23.37
C ALA A 115 -20.91 30.71 24.63
N ALA A 116 -20.88 29.69 25.47
CA ALA A 116 -20.02 29.63 26.63
C ALA A 116 -18.75 28.81 26.33
N LEU A 117 -17.65 29.19 26.95
CA LEU A 117 -16.42 28.41 26.92
C LEU A 117 -16.66 27.05 27.57
N LEU A 118 -16.15 26.01 26.96
CA LEU A 118 -16.01 24.70 27.62
C LEU A 118 -15.11 24.84 28.84
N THR A 119 -15.44 24.14 29.91
CA THR A 119 -14.58 24.05 31.09
C THR A 119 -13.21 23.47 30.72
N ALA A 120 -12.18 23.75 31.51
CA ALA A 120 -10.84 23.24 31.24
C ALA A 120 -10.81 21.70 31.15
N SER A 121 -11.58 21.01 32.00
CA SER A 121 -11.72 19.55 32.01
C SER A 121 -12.42 19.01 30.77
N GLU A 122 -13.52 19.63 30.34
CA GLU A 122 -14.24 19.23 29.11
C GLU A 122 -13.40 19.45 27.85
N ARG A 123 -12.69 20.59 27.80
CA ARG A 123 -11.78 20.92 26.70
C ARG A 123 -10.62 19.91 26.62
N GLN A 124 -10.06 19.56 27.76
CA GLN A 124 -8.98 18.61 27.86
C GLN A 124 -9.43 17.20 27.47
N GLN A 125 -10.63 16.78 27.84
CA GLN A 125 -11.23 15.53 27.41
C GLN A 125 -11.47 15.51 25.88
N ALA A 126 -11.91 16.61 25.29
CA ALA A 126 -12.13 16.71 23.85
C ALA A 126 -10.81 16.67 23.05
N LEU A 127 -9.78 17.41 23.51
CA LEU A 127 -8.48 17.50 22.83
C LEU A 127 -7.68 16.20 22.89
N PHE A 128 -7.68 15.55 24.04
CA PHE A 128 -6.84 14.37 24.29
C PHE A 128 -7.65 13.08 24.40
N SER A 129 -8.87 13.05 23.84
CA SER A 129 -9.59 11.79 23.68
C SER A 129 -8.73 10.82 22.85
N PRO A 130 -8.45 9.62 23.37
CA PRO A 130 -7.68 8.61 22.62
C PRO A 130 -8.30 8.32 21.26
N LEU A 131 -9.63 8.36 21.19
CA LEU A 131 -10.39 8.15 19.96
C LEU A 131 -10.10 9.24 18.92
N ALA A 132 -10.16 10.51 19.31
CA ALA A 132 -9.89 11.62 18.40
C ALA A 132 -8.43 11.61 17.90
N SER A 133 -7.48 11.34 18.80
CA SER A 133 -6.06 11.21 18.44
C SER A 133 -5.81 10.04 17.49
N PHE A 134 -6.47 8.91 17.72
CA PHE A 134 -6.36 7.74 16.88
C PHE A 134 -6.96 7.95 15.48
N LEU A 135 -8.12 8.60 15.38
CA LEU A 135 -8.75 8.92 14.09
C LEU A 135 -7.90 9.86 13.24
N ARG A 136 -7.33 10.91 13.86
CA ARG A 136 -6.42 11.84 13.15
C ARG A 136 -5.18 11.14 12.63
N LEU A 137 -4.57 10.31 13.46
CA LEU A 137 -3.43 9.52 13.07
C LEU A 137 -3.75 8.61 11.89
N THR A 138 -4.90 7.94 11.94
CA THR A 138 -5.38 7.08 10.87
C THR A 138 -5.57 7.86 9.57
N ALA A 139 -6.08 9.11 9.61
CA ALA A 139 -6.21 9.96 8.44
C ALA A 139 -4.88 10.21 7.72
N PHE A 140 -3.80 10.51 8.45
CA PHE A 140 -2.47 10.65 7.84
C PHE A 140 -1.98 9.36 7.18
N VAL A 141 -2.22 8.20 7.82
CA VAL A 141 -1.87 6.89 7.22
C VAL A 141 -2.65 6.69 5.92
N TYR A 142 -3.95 6.99 5.90
CA TYR A 142 -4.77 6.91 4.69
C TYR A 142 -4.18 7.75 3.55
N ILE A 143 -3.83 9.00 3.80
CA ILE A 143 -3.29 9.92 2.79
C ILE A 143 -1.95 9.41 2.25
N VAL A 144 -1.04 8.99 3.14
CA VAL A 144 0.29 8.50 2.74
C VAL A 144 0.17 7.22 1.90
N VAL A 145 -0.64 6.26 2.33
CA VAL A 145 -0.88 5.02 1.61
C VAL A 145 -1.49 5.32 0.23
N ALA A 146 -2.49 6.19 0.19
CA ALA A 146 -3.18 6.59 -1.04
C ALA A 146 -2.24 7.22 -2.06
N LEU A 147 -1.47 8.23 -1.65
CA LEU A 147 -0.49 8.91 -2.51
C LEU A 147 0.59 7.95 -3.01
N MET A 148 1.10 7.12 -2.12
CA MET A 148 2.17 6.18 -2.47
C MET A 148 1.73 5.18 -3.54
N ILE A 149 0.54 4.62 -3.42
CA ILE A 149 -0.01 3.67 -4.41
C ILE A 149 -0.19 4.37 -5.75
N LEU A 150 -0.80 5.56 -5.77
CA LEU A 150 -1.09 6.31 -6.98
C LEU A 150 0.19 6.74 -7.73
N LEU A 151 1.19 7.26 -7.00
CA LEU A 151 2.44 7.74 -7.62
C LEU A 151 3.25 6.60 -8.23
N ARG A 152 3.10 5.38 -7.72
CA ARG A 152 3.85 4.21 -8.22
C ARG A 152 3.19 3.55 -9.43
N ARG A 153 1.89 3.43 -9.42
CA ARG A 153 1.11 2.88 -10.53
C ARG A 153 -0.02 3.83 -10.89
N PRO A 154 0.26 4.88 -11.68
CA PRO A 154 -0.74 5.88 -12.03
C PRO A 154 -1.68 5.35 -13.12
N ASN A 155 -2.62 4.50 -12.74
CA ASN A 155 -3.67 3.96 -13.58
C ASN A 155 -5.06 4.18 -12.96
N ARG A 156 -6.13 3.86 -13.69
CA ARG A 156 -7.51 4.09 -13.21
C ARG A 156 -7.87 3.25 -11.98
N MET A 157 -7.34 2.04 -11.87
CA MET A 157 -7.57 1.18 -10.71
C MET A 157 -6.98 1.82 -9.44
N THR A 158 -5.73 2.24 -9.48
CA THR A 158 -5.06 2.87 -8.33
C THR A 158 -5.62 4.25 -8.03
N LEU A 159 -6.09 5.00 -9.04
CA LEU A 159 -6.82 6.24 -8.83
C LEU A 159 -8.11 6.00 -8.06
N GLY A 160 -8.86 4.93 -8.39
CA GLY A 160 -10.05 4.54 -7.64
C GLY A 160 -9.76 4.26 -6.17
N LEU A 161 -8.72 3.47 -5.89
CA LEU A 161 -8.29 3.21 -4.50
C LEU A 161 -7.79 4.47 -3.79
N TYR A 162 -7.07 5.36 -4.50
CA TYR A 162 -6.64 6.64 -3.99
C TYR A 162 -7.82 7.51 -3.55
N LEU A 163 -8.84 7.65 -4.40
CA LEU A 163 -10.03 8.44 -4.10
C LEU A 163 -10.80 7.87 -2.89
N TYR A 164 -10.89 6.54 -2.79
CA TYR A 164 -11.48 5.88 -1.64
C TYR A 164 -10.72 6.17 -0.34
N LEU A 165 -9.40 6.00 -0.33
CA LEU A 165 -8.59 6.24 0.85
C LEU A 165 -8.56 7.74 1.23
N LEU A 166 -8.57 8.63 0.24
CA LEU A 166 -8.58 10.08 0.47
C LEU A 166 -9.91 10.53 1.07
N SER A 167 -11.05 10.03 0.59
CA SER A 167 -12.38 10.36 1.10
C SER A 167 -12.65 9.81 2.50
N ALA A 168 -11.88 8.83 2.92
CA ALA A 168 -11.95 8.29 4.27
C ALA A 168 -11.33 9.23 5.32
N THR A 169 -10.68 10.32 4.89
CA THR A 169 -10.17 11.36 5.79
C THR A 169 -11.25 12.42 6.01
N ASP A 170 -11.52 12.74 7.27
CA ASP A 170 -12.45 13.84 7.59
C ASP A 170 -11.79 15.19 7.25
N ILE A 171 -12.36 15.92 6.27
CA ILE A 171 -11.81 17.16 5.74
C ILE A 171 -12.50 18.39 6.37
N THR A 172 -13.28 18.21 7.41
CA THR A 172 -13.99 19.31 8.04
C THR A 172 -13.01 20.33 8.64
N SER A 173 -12.74 21.39 7.89
CA SER A 173 -12.11 22.60 8.40
C SER A 173 -13.20 23.49 8.98
N TYR A 174 -13.09 23.80 10.25
CA TYR A 174 -14.13 24.52 10.97
C TYR A 174 -14.20 26.03 10.68
N ARG A 175 -13.23 26.61 9.97
CA ARG A 175 -13.18 28.05 9.72
C ARG A 175 -13.18 28.45 8.26
N ILE A 176 -14.25 28.09 7.59
CA ILE A 176 -14.52 28.56 6.24
C ILE A 176 -15.32 29.86 6.35
N PRO A 177 -14.99 30.94 5.58
CA PRO A 177 -15.78 32.14 5.57
C PRO A 177 -17.26 31.87 5.29
N GLU A 178 -18.15 32.49 6.04
CA GLU A 178 -19.61 32.28 6.00
C GLU A 178 -20.17 32.35 4.58
N ALA A 179 -19.70 33.32 3.78
CA ALA A 179 -20.18 33.52 2.42
C ALA A 179 -19.98 32.32 1.48
N ILE A 180 -18.92 31.53 1.69
CA ILE A 180 -18.59 30.37 0.86
C ILE A 180 -18.87 29.05 1.56
N PHE A 181 -19.22 29.08 2.84
CA PHE A 181 -19.43 27.86 3.65
C PHE A 181 -20.46 26.91 3.06
N PRO A 182 -21.68 27.35 2.63
CA PRO A 182 -22.65 26.43 2.05
C PRO A 182 -22.14 25.70 0.80
N LEU A 183 -21.39 26.39 -0.05
CA LEU A 183 -20.79 25.77 -1.25
C LEU A 183 -19.68 24.78 -0.88
N ALA A 184 -18.86 25.13 0.12
CA ALA A 184 -17.83 24.24 0.62
C ALA A 184 -18.41 22.97 1.26
N GLN A 185 -19.50 23.11 2.03
CA GLN A 185 -20.21 21.99 2.64
C GLN A 185 -20.81 21.04 1.59
N MET A 186 -21.50 21.59 0.58
CA MET A 186 -22.02 20.80 -0.54
C MET A 186 -20.91 20.14 -1.34
N GLY A 187 -19.78 20.82 -1.49
CA GLY A 187 -18.56 20.24 -2.08
C GLY A 187 -18.03 19.07 -1.26
N SER A 188 -18.04 19.16 0.06
CA SER A 188 -17.67 18.07 0.97
C SER A 188 -18.62 16.87 0.83
N ASP A 189 -19.94 17.12 0.72
CA ASP A 189 -20.92 16.06 0.50
C ASP A 189 -20.69 15.32 -0.83
N LEU A 190 -20.37 16.06 -1.88
CA LEU A 190 -20.02 15.47 -3.16
C LEU A 190 -18.74 14.63 -3.04
N LEU A 191 -17.72 15.13 -2.33
CA LEU A 191 -16.48 14.40 -2.09
C LEU A 191 -16.68 13.13 -1.27
N SER A 192 -17.61 13.12 -0.31
CA SER A 192 -17.91 11.93 0.51
C SER A 192 -18.34 10.72 -0.32
N ILE A 193 -18.93 10.95 -1.50
CA ILE A 193 -19.36 9.91 -2.44
C ILE A 193 -18.28 9.53 -3.45
N VAL A 194 -17.31 10.41 -3.67
CA VAL A 194 -16.16 10.09 -4.55
C VAL A 194 -15.40 8.87 -4.05
N GLY A 195 -15.33 8.66 -2.72
CA GLY A 195 -14.71 7.48 -2.14
C GLY A 195 -15.39 6.16 -2.52
N PRO A 196 -16.66 5.95 -2.22
CA PRO A 196 -17.41 4.78 -2.66
C PRO A 196 -17.38 4.55 -4.18
N ILE A 197 -17.46 5.62 -4.99
CA ILE A 197 -17.29 5.53 -6.45
C ILE A 197 -15.88 5.01 -6.77
N GLY A 198 -14.86 5.59 -6.16
CA GLY A 198 -13.48 5.16 -6.33
C GLY A 198 -13.28 3.69 -5.96
N LEU A 199 -13.90 3.23 -4.89
CA LEU A 199 -13.86 1.84 -4.45
C LEU A 199 -14.53 0.89 -5.48
N ILE A 200 -15.64 1.30 -6.10
CA ILE A 200 -16.27 0.53 -7.18
C ILE A 200 -15.35 0.43 -8.39
N VAL A 201 -14.76 1.56 -8.82
CA VAL A 201 -13.81 1.58 -9.95
C VAL A 201 -12.61 0.68 -9.64
N PHE A 202 -12.06 0.75 -8.43
CA PHE A 202 -11.00 -0.14 -7.97
C PHE A 202 -11.43 -1.61 -8.06
N ALA A 203 -12.56 -1.97 -7.43
CA ALA A 203 -13.05 -3.35 -7.38
C ALA A 203 -13.36 -3.93 -8.76
N ALA A 204 -13.94 -3.11 -9.66
CA ALA A 204 -14.26 -3.53 -11.02
C ALA A 204 -13.02 -3.84 -11.87
N ARG A 205 -11.92 -3.11 -11.63
CA ARG A 205 -10.67 -3.19 -12.40
C ARG A 205 -9.60 -4.08 -11.75
N PHE A 206 -9.77 -4.44 -10.48
CA PHE A 206 -8.80 -5.26 -9.75
C PHE A 206 -8.76 -6.71 -10.27
N PRO A 207 -7.57 -7.35 -10.46
CA PRO A 207 -6.22 -6.84 -10.14
C PRO A 207 -5.45 -6.19 -11.32
N ASN A 208 -5.93 -6.31 -12.56
CA ASN A 208 -5.14 -6.06 -13.77
C ASN A 208 -5.49 -4.75 -14.51
N ASP A 209 -6.21 -3.83 -13.87
CA ASP A 209 -6.72 -2.57 -14.43
C ASP A 209 -7.64 -2.74 -15.65
N HIS A 210 -8.29 -3.90 -15.78
CA HIS A 210 -9.23 -4.20 -16.84
C HIS A 210 -10.57 -4.65 -16.30
N ALA A 211 -11.64 -3.94 -16.63
CA ALA A 211 -13.00 -4.34 -16.30
C ALA A 211 -13.60 -5.17 -17.44
N MET A 212 -13.90 -6.45 -17.17
CA MET A 212 -14.49 -7.38 -18.14
C MET A 212 -15.90 -7.85 -17.75
N GLY A 213 -16.73 -8.10 -18.75
CA GLY A 213 -18.09 -8.60 -18.54
C GLY A 213 -18.95 -7.60 -17.75
N TRP A 214 -19.70 -8.08 -16.76
CA TRP A 214 -20.60 -7.24 -15.94
C TRP A 214 -19.86 -6.15 -15.13
N ARG A 215 -18.55 -6.32 -14.87
CA ARG A 215 -17.72 -5.32 -14.19
C ARG A 215 -17.51 -4.06 -15.05
N SER A 216 -17.50 -4.20 -16.38
CA SER A 216 -17.41 -3.04 -17.27
C SER A 216 -18.63 -2.13 -17.16
N TRP A 217 -19.79 -2.72 -16.85
CA TRP A 217 -20.99 -1.96 -16.53
C TRP A 217 -20.84 -1.18 -15.22
N LEU A 218 -20.34 -1.82 -14.16
CA LEU A 218 -20.07 -1.13 -12.89
C LEU A 218 -19.07 0.03 -13.07
N ASP A 219 -17.99 -0.19 -13.80
CA ASP A 219 -16.97 0.84 -14.07
C ASP A 219 -17.57 2.03 -14.85
N ARG A 220 -18.43 1.75 -15.84
CA ARG A 220 -19.07 2.78 -16.65
C ARG A 220 -20.10 3.61 -15.88
N PHE A 221 -20.88 2.96 -15.03
CA PHE A 221 -21.98 3.60 -14.31
C PHE A 221 -21.63 4.00 -12.87
N ALA A 222 -20.41 3.80 -12.42
CA ALA A 222 -19.96 4.17 -11.07
C ALA A 222 -20.23 5.65 -10.77
N ILE A 223 -19.86 6.56 -11.66
CA ILE A 223 -20.06 8.01 -11.49
C ILE A 223 -21.55 8.38 -11.48
N PRO A 224 -22.39 8.03 -12.49
CA PRO A 224 -23.81 8.32 -12.45
C PRO A 224 -24.52 7.79 -11.19
N ILE A 225 -24.23 6.57 -10.78
CA ILE A 225 -24.81 5.96 -9.59
C ILE A 225 -24.37 6.75 -8.34
N GLY A 226 -23.09 7.07 -8.22
CA GLY A 226 -22.60 7.85 -7.10
C GLY A 226 -23.24 9.23 -7.00
N VAL A 227 -23.40 9.94 -8.12
CA VAL A 227 -24.09 11.24 -8.15
C VAL A 227 -25.54 11.13 -7.68
N ILE A 228 -26.27 10.08 -8.06
CA ILE A 228 -27.63 9.83 -7.56
C ILE A 228 -27.65 9.71 -6.03
N PHE A 229 -26.68 9.01 -5.46
CA PHE A 229 -26.56 8.86 -4.00
C PHE A 229 -26.00 10.11 -3.28
N ALA A 230 -25.38 11.06 -4.01
CA ALA A 230 -24.98 12.35 -3.47
C ALA A 230 -26.20 13.27 -3.22
N VAL A 231 -27.23 13.16 -4.05
CA VAL A 231 -28.41 14.05 -3.98
C VAL A 231 -29.02 14.15 -2.59
N PRO A 232 -29.24 13.06 -1.82
CA PRO A 232 -29.79 13.15 -0.49
C PRO A 232 -28.93 13.98 0.48
N ASN A 233 -27.58 13.84 0.45
CA ASN A 233 -26.68 14.64 1.30
C ASN A 233 -26.72 16.13 0.94
N ILE A 234 -26.60 16.43 -0.35
CA ILE A 234 -26.65 17.81 -0.84
C ILE A 234 -28.00 18.44 -0.51
N ALA A 235 -29.10 17.71 -0.68
CA ALA A 235 -30.42 18.18 -0.33
C ALA A 235 -30.59 18.39 1.17
N TRP A 236 -29.99 17.53 2.00
CA TRP A 236 -29.95 17.68 3.45
C TRP A 236 -29.34 19.03 3.85
N ASP A 237 -28.11 19.29 3.43
CA ASP A 237 -27.40 20.52 3.80
C ASP A 237 -28.01 21.75 3.14
N ALA A 238 -28.54 21.63 1.93
CA ALA A 238 -29.27 22.71 1.31
C ALA A 238 -30.51 23.14 2.12
N ASN A 239 -31.31 22.19 2.60
CA ASN A 239 -32.47 22.50 3.44
C ASN A 239 -32.06 23.14 4.78
N ALA A 240 -31.06 22.58 5.44
CA ALA A 240 -30.59 23.07 6.73
C ALA A 240 -29.97 24.48 6.62
N LEU A 241 -29.06 24.68 5.65
CA LEU A 241 -28.29 25.91 5.52
C LEU A 241 -29.06 27.06 4.82
N PHE A 242 -29.76 26.77 3.70
CA PHE A 242 -30.43 27.84 2.96
C PHE A 242 -31.86 28.09 3.46
N LEU A 243 -32.59 27.06 3.85
CA LEU A 243 -33.97 27.22 4.28
C LEU A 243 -34.12 27.28 5.81
N GLY A 244 -33.13 26.79 6.57
CA GLY A 244 -33.23 26.68 8.03
C GLY A 244 -34.32 25.70 8.48
N VAL A 245 -34.71 24.79 7.59
CA VAL A 245 -35.75 23.78 7.82
C VAL A 245 -35.08 22.43 8.01
N ALA A 246 -35.56 21.68 8.98
CA ALA A 246 -35.05 20.34 9.21
C ALA A 246 -35.30 19.48 7.97
N PRO A 247 -34.26 18.81 7.46
CA PRO A 247 -34.39 17.95 6.32
C PRO A 247 -35.26 16.73 6.65
N ALA A 248 -35.92 16.18 5.64
CA ALA A 248 -36.69 14.96 5.81
C ALA A 248 -35.81 13.77 6.18
N ALA A 249 -36.22 12.93 7.10
CA ALA A 249 -35.43 11.80 7.61
C ALA A 249 -34.91 10.86 6.50
N TRP A 250 -35.68 10.68 5.41
CA TRP A 250 -35.22 9.86 4.28
C TRP A 250 -33.95 10.35 3.60
N MET A 251 -33.65 11.65 3.68
CA MET A 251 -32.43 12.23 3.08
C MET A 251 -31.18 11.68 3.78
N SER A 252 -31.19 11.69 5.12
CA SER A 252 -30.08 11.15 5.91
C SER A 252 -29.93 9.63 5.74
N TYR A 253 -31.08 8.92 5.81
CA TYR A 253 -31.07 7.46 5.59
C TYR A 253 -30.64 7.09 4.17
N GLY A 254 -31.09 7.85 3.16
CA GLY A 254 -30.77 7.63 1.76
C GLY A 254 -29.29 7.75 1.47
N ALA A 255 -28.63 8.75 2.04
CA ALA A 255 -27.20 8.98 1.88
C ALA A 255 -26.37 7.84 2.50
N THR A 256 -26.66 7.51 3.77
CA THR A 256 -25.94 6.44 4.48
C THR A 256 -26.16 5.08 3.84
N LEU A 257 -27.41 4.76 3.47
CA LEU A 257 -27.75 3.52 2.77
C LEU A 257 -27.08 3.45 1.40
N GLY A 258 -27.03 4.58 0.67
CA GLY A 258 -26.36 4.66 -0.62
C GLY A 258 -24.87 4.34 -0.53
N ALA A 259 -24.17 4.95 0.40
CA ALA A 259 -22.75 4.66 0.64
C ALA A 259 -22.53 3.19 1.03
N LEU A 260 -23.37 2.65 1.94
CA LEU A 260 -23.31 1.25 2.35
C LEU A 260 -23.52 0.28 1.17
N LEU A 261 -24.50 0.55 0.32
CA LEU A 261 -24.76 -0.28 -0.87
C LEU A 261 -23.61 -0.25 -1.86
N LEU A 262 -23.01 0.92 -2.09
CA LEU A 262 -21.85 1.05 -2.98
C LEU A 262 -20.63 0.27 -2.44
N ILE A 263 -20.35 0.37 -1.14
CA ILE A 263 -19.28 -0.39 -0.49
C ILE A 263 -19.58 -1.89 -0.50
N LEU A 264 -20.82 -2.29 -0.31
CA LEU A 264 -21.25 -3.69 -0.39
C LEU A 264 -21.04 -4.27 -1.80
N VAL A 265 -21.45 -3.56 -2.84
CA VAL A 265 -21.24 -3.96 -4.25
C VAL A 265 -19.76 -4.11 -4.55
N ALA A 266 -18.93 -3.15 -4.12
CA ALA A 266 -17.47 -3.24 -4.28
C ALA A 266 -16.90 -4.44 -3.53
N SER A 267 -17.33 -4.68 -2.28
CA SER A 267 -16.88 -5.82 -1.46
C SER A 267 -17.23 -7.15 -2.10
N VAL A 268 -18.47 -7.31 -2.58
CA VAL A 268 -18.93 -8.53 -3.31
C VAL A 268 -18.09 -8.73 -4.58
N THR A 269 -17.82 -7.66 -5.31
CA THR A 269 -16.97 -7.72 -6.53
C THR A 269 -15.56 -8.21 -6.20
N LEU A 270 -14.95 -7.72 -5.13
CA LEU A 270 -13.62 -8.14 -4.68
C LEU A 270 -13.60 -9.58 -4.16
N VAL A 271 -14.61 -9.97 -3.38
CA VAL A 271 -14.75 -11.36 -2.90
C VAL A 271 -14.90 -12.32 -4.09
N THR A 272 -15.71 -11.97 -5.10
CA THR A 272 -15.83 -12.81 -6.32
C THR A 272 -14.50 -12.90 -7.08
N THR A 273 -13.68 -11.84 -7.07
CA THR A 273 -12.33 -11.87 -7.64
C THR A 273 -11.43 -12.84 -6.87
N TYR A 274 -11.45 -12.77 -5.55
CA TYR A 274 -10.69 -13.64 -4.67
C TYR A 274 -11.05 -15.11 -4.86
N LEU A 275 -12.34 -15.44 -4.92
CA LEU A 275 -12.81 -16.81 -5.09
C LEU A 275 -12.42 -17.42 -6.45
N ARG A 276 -12.35 -16.60 -7.49
CA ARG A 276 -11.95 -17.00 -8.86
C ARG A 276 -10.44 -16.96 -9.09
N ALA A 277 -9.69 -16.30 -8.23
CA ALA A 277 -8.24 -16.21 -8.34
C ALA A 277 -7.58 -17.57 -8.10
N PRO A 278 -6.48 -17.90 -8.79
CA PRO A 278 -5.68 -19.09 -8.53
C PRO A 278 -5.11 -19.04 -7.10
N ALA A 279 -4.82 -20.21 -6.51
CA ALA A 279 -4.44 -20.34 -5.10
C ALA A 279 -3.24 -19.44 -4.72
N TRP A 280 -2.26 -19.30 -5.62
CA TRP A 280 -1.07 -18.49 -5.41
C TRP A 280 -1.35 -16.98 -5.35
N GLN A 281 -2.42 -16.48 -5.99
CA GLN A 281 -2.81 -15.06 -5.91
C GLN A 281 -3.70 -14.76 -4.72
N ARG A 282 -4.44 -15.75 -4.19
CA ARG A 282 -5.41 -15.53 -3.11
C ARG A 282 -4.78 -14.93 -1.88
N GLN A 283 -3.60 -15.41 -1.48
CA GLN A 283 -2.90 -14.90 -0.31
C GLN A 283 -2.52 -13.41 -0.47
N ARG A 284 -2.14 -13.00 -1.68
CA ARG A 284 -1.82 -11.59 -2.00
C ARG A 284 -3.04 -10.69 -1.86
N PHE A 285 -4.20 -11.14 -2.33
CA PHE A 285 -5.44 -10.34 -2.35
C PHE A 285 -6.15 -10.30 -0.99
N ALA A 286 -5.94 -11.33 -0.16
CA ALA A 286 -6.66 -11.50 1.10
C ALA A 286 -6.60 -10.26 2.01
N TRP A 287 -5.44 -9.63 2.13
CA TRP A 287 -5.26 -8.47 3.01
C TRP A 287 -5.95 -7.20 2.51
N VAL A 288 -5.93 -6.95 1.20
CA VAL A 288 -6.67 -5.81 0.61
C VAL A 288 -8.17 -6.00 0.83
N ILE A 289 -8.66 -7.21 0.56
CA ILE A 289 -10.07 -7.54 0.70
C ILE A 289 -10.49 -7.50 2.17
N ALA A 290 -9.68 -8.03 3.08
CA ALA A 290 -9.94 -7.96 4.52
C ALA A 290 -10.05 -6.51 5.00
N GLY A 291 -9.15 -5.62 4.57
CA GLY A 291 -9.22 -4.19 4.92
C GLY A 291 -10.54 -3.55 4.48
N ILE A 292 -10.98 -3.83 3.26
CA ILE A 292 -12.25 -3.30 2.73
C ILE A 292 -13.46 -3.92 3.44
N LEU A 293 -13.40 -5.21 3.79
CA LEU A 293 -14.45 -5.87 4.57
C LEU A 293 -14.55 -5.31 6.00
N PHE A 294 -13.43 -4.97 6.63
CA PHE A 294 -13.44 -4.28 7.92
C PHE A 294 -14.11 -2.90 7.82
N THR A 295 -13.85 -2.16 6.75
CA THR A 295 -14.56 -0.89 6.51
C THR A 295 -16.05 -1.12 6.30
N LEU A 296 -16.45 -2.12 5.52
CA LEU A 296 -17.87 -2.45 5.36
C LEU A 296 -18.53 -2.77 6.70
N LEU A 297 -17.86 -3.55 7.55
CA LEU A 297 -18.37 -3.91 8.87
C LEU A 297 -18.47 -2.67 9.78
N SER A 298 -17.50 -1.74 9.71
CA SER A 298 -17.58 -0.45 10.40
C SER A 298 -18.79 0.36 9.96
N TYR A 299 -19.03 0.48 8.64
CA TYR A 299 -20.21 1.19 8.11
C TYR A 299 -21.54 0.51 8.50
N VAL A 300 -21.60 -0.82 8.49
CA VAL A 300 -22.78 -1.58 8.94
C VAL A 300 -23.04 -1.32 10.43
N SER A 301 -22.00 -1.32 11.27
CA SER A 301 -22.10 -1.01 12.69
C SER A 301 -22.59 0.43 12.93
N ALA A 302 -22.01 1.40 12.21
CA ALA A 302 -22.42 2.80 12.28
C ALA A 302 -23.88 2.98 11.86
N TRP A 303 -24.27 2.31 10.77
CA TRP A 303 -25.66 2.34 10.29
C TRP A 303 -26.64 1.70 11.28
N ALA A 304 -26.31 0.54 11.87
CA ALA A 304 -27.13 -0.11 12.88
C ALA A 304 -27.30 0.76 14.13
N ARG A 305 -26.25 1.44 14.56
CA ARG A 305 -26.26 2.42 15.65
C ARG A 305 -27.13 3.64 15.31
N TYR A 306 -27.01 4.17 14.10
CA TYR A 306 -27.84 5.26 13.62
C TYR A 306 -29.34 4.90 13.65
N TRP A 307 -29.68 3.66 13.28
CA TRP A 307 -31.06 3.17 13.26
C TRP A 307 -31.62 2.88 14.66
N SER A 308 -30.80 2.57 15.65
CA SER A 308 -31.22 2.18 17.00
C SER A 308 -31.67 3.34 17.92
N VAL A 309 -31.96 4.52 17.38
CA VAL A 309 -32.51 5.71 18.10
C VAL A 309 -31.51 6.39 19.05
N THR A 310 -30.41 5.78 19.39
CA THR A 310 -29.38 6.36 20.27
C THR A 310 -28.27 7.04 19.46
N PHE A 311 -28.61 8.07 18.75
CA PHE A 311 -27.68 8.81 17.87
C PHE A 311 -26.49 9.44 18.62
N TRP A 312 -26.62 9.62 19.91
CA TRP A 312 -25.60 10.21 20.78
C TRP A 312 -25.08 9.18 21.79
N VAL A 313 -24.35 8.21 21.28
CA VAL A 313 -23.60 7.34 22.14
C VAL A 313 -22.37 8.10 22.63
N ALA A 314 -22.16 8.12 23.95
CA ALA A 314 -20.98 8.73 24.54
C ALA A 314 -19.70 8.14 23.91
N SER A 315 -18.63 8.91 23.82
CA SER A 315 -17.32 8.43 23.32
C SER A 315 -16.75 7.21 24.08
N SER A 316 -17.38 6.86 25.20
CA SER A 316 -17.09 5.68 26.03
C SER A 316 -17.84 4.41 25.59
N ASP A 317 -18.74 4.49 24.60
CA ASP A 317 -19.49 3.32 24.12
C ASP A 317 -18.53 2.34 23.42
N PRO A 318 -18.53 1.06 23.84
CA PRO A 318 -17.74 0.01 23.19
C PRO A 318 -18.00 -0.14 21.69
N LEU A 319 -19.22 0.15 21.22
CA LEU A 319 -19.58 0.09 19.81
C LEU A 319 -18.85 1.15 18.99
N VAL A 320 -18.73 2.39 19.50
CA VAL A 320 -17.97 3.47 18.83
C VAL A 320 -16.50 3.11 18.72
N TRP A 321 -15.93 2.53 19.75
CA TRP A 321 -14.54 2.06 19.71
C TRP A 321 -14.36 0.92 18.71
N THR A 322 -15.27 -0.06 18.70
CA THR A 322 -15.23 -1.17 17.74
C THR A 322 -15.32 -0.66 16.31
N GLU A 323 -16.25 0.23 16.02
CA GLU A 323 -16.42 0.88 14.72
C GLU A 323 -15.15 1.59 14.28
N THR A 324 -14.58 2.40 15.16
CA THR A 324 -13.36 3.16 14.89
C THR A 324 -12.15 2.26 14.63
N ILE A 325 -11.98 1.20 15.41
CA ILE A 325 -10.90 0.24 15.22
C ILE A 325 -11.05 -0.50 13.89
N LEU A 326 -12.25 -0.97 13.56
CA LEU A 326 -12.53 -1.62 12.28
C LEU A 326 -12.23 -0.68 11.10
N TYR A 327 -12.66 0.57 11.20
CA TYR A 327 -12.37 1.58 10.18
C TYR A 327 -10.87 1.80 10.01
N ALA A 328 -10.13 1.92 11.11
CA ALA A 328 -8.69 2.10 11.08
C ALA A 328 -7.92 0.88 10.56
N CYS A 329 -8.48 -0.33 10.63
CA CYS A 329 -7.82 -1.54 10.11
C CYS A 329 -7.61 -1.52 8.59
N ALA A 330 -8.46 -0.81 7.83
CA ALA A 330 -8.38 -0.79 6.37
C ALA A 330 -7.05 -0.27 5.82
N PRO A 331 -6.56 0.94 6.19
CA PRO A 331 -5.30 1.46 5.67
C PRO A 331 -4.12 0.61 6.10
N PHE A 332 -4.15 0.04 7.32
CA PHE A 332 -3.07 -0.85 7.78
C PHE A 332 -3.06 -2.18 7.03
N ALA A 333 -4.22 -2.76 6.76
CA ALA A 333 -4.32 -3.98 5.96
C ALA A 333 -3.87 -3.76 4.51
N ILE A 334 -4.27 -2.64 3.90
CA ILE A 334 -3.84 -2.26 2.55
C ILE A 334 -2.34 -1.95 2.53
N ALA A 335 -1.83 -1.21 3.52
CA ALA A 335 -0.41 -0.94 3.67
C ALA A 335 0.40 -2.24 3.80
N TYR A 336 -0.06 -3.19 4.62
CA TYR A 336 0.55 -4.51 4.74
C TYR A 336 0.54 -5.28 3.42
N ALA A 337 -0.59 -5.27 2.69
CA ALA A 337 -0.69 -5.90 1.37
C ALA A 337 0.29 -5.30 0.36
N VAL A 338 0.46 -3.98 0.40
CA VAL A 338 1.40 -3.25 -0.46
C VAL A 338 2.85 -3.61 -0.12
N VAL A 339 3.20 -3.60 1.17
CA VAL A 339 4.58 -3.80 1.65
C VAL A 339 4.98 -5.27 1.58
N ARG A 340 4.16 -6.15 2.14
CA ARG A 340 4.52 -7.55 2.37
C ARG A 340 4.17 -8.46 1.20
N GLN A 341 2.97 -8.28 0.63
CA GLN A 341 2.45 -9.12 -0.44
C GLN A 341 2.69 -8.52 -1.84
N ARG A 342 3.25 -7.31 -1.91
CA ARG A 342 3.61 -6.62 -3.17
C ARG A 342 2.49 -6.60 -4.21
N VAL A 343 1.26 -6.46 -3.76
CA VAL A 343 0.07 -6.48 -4.63
C VAL A 343 0.19 -5.48 -5.78
N PHE A 344 0.92 -4.38 -5.58
CA PHE A 344 1.12 -3.30 -6.56
C PHE A 344 2.55 -3.23 -7.12
N GLU A 345 3.39 -4.27 -6.96
CA GLU A 345 4.78 -4.31 -7.46
C GLU A 345 5.62 -3.07 -7.06
N ILE A 346 5.51 -2.66 -5.81
CA ILE A 346 6.18 -1.48 -5.28
C ILE A 346 7.64 -1.83 -4.92
N SER A 347 8.59 -0.97 -5.31
CA SER A 347 10.01 -1.16 -5.01
C SER A 347 10.31 -1.12 -3.51
N PHE A 348 11.40 -1.77 -3.10
CA PHE A 348 11.87 -1.87 -1.71
C PHE A 348 11.94 -0.53 -0.95
N VAL A 349 12.47 0.52 -1.59
CA VAL A 349 12.63 1.84 -0.96
C VAL A 349 11.29 2.43 -0.51
N VAL A 350 10.24 2.24 -1.30
CA VAL A 350 8.90 2.77 -0.99
C VAL A 350 8.22 1.94 0.09
N SER A 351 8.37 0.63 0.05
CA SER A 351 7.88 -0.24 1.12
C SER A 351 8.49 0.17 2.47
N ARG A 352 9.77 0.52 2.49
CA ARG A 352 10.47 1.02 3.67
C ARG A 352 9.90 2.36 4.15
N THR A 353 9.69 3.32 3.25
CA THR A 353 9.07 4.62 3.59
C THR A 353 7.68 4.45 4.20
N LEU A 354 6.85 3.56 3.63
CA LEU A 354 5.52 3.27 4.17
C LEU A 354 5.57 2.69 5.58
N VAL A 355 6.46 1.72 5.81
CA VAL A 355 6.65 1.12 7.14
C VAL A 355 7.06 2.18 8.16
N TYR A 356 7.99 3.07 7.82
CA TYR A 356 8.40 4.15 8.72
C TYR A 356 7.29 5.15 8.98
N THR A 357 6.47 5.47 7.98
CA THR A 357 5.30 6.35 8.17
C THR A 357 4.31 5.72 9.15
N VAL A 358 3.94 4.46 8.95
CA VAL A 358 3.04 3.73 9.85
C VAL A 358 3.64 3.62 11.26
N LEU A 359 4.93 3.36 11.36
CA LEU A 359 5.65 3.28 12.62
C LEU A 359 5.65 4.62 13.36
N THR A 360 6.00 5.71 12.67
CA THR A 360 5.98 7.07 13.25
C THR A 360 4.58 7.42 13.73
N ALA A 361 3.57 7.11 12.92
CA ALA A 361 2.19 7.31 13.26
C ALA A 361 1.78 6.50 14.52
N THR A 362 2.20 5.26 14.63
CA THR A 362 1.93 4.40 15.79
C THR A 362 2.61 4.94 17.07
N ILE A 363 3.86 5.35 16.95
CA ILE A 363 4.61 5.95 18.07
C ILE A 363 3.91 7.22 18.56
N PHE A 364 3.50 8.10 17.63
CA PHE A 364 2.76 9.32 17.97
C PHE A 364 1.43 9.00 18.67
N GLY A 365 0.69 7.98 18.20
CA GLY A 365 -0.53 7.51 18.83
C GLY A 365 -0.31 7.01 20.27
N ILE A 366 0.74 6.24 20.49
CA ILE A 366 1.12 5.75 21.84
C ILE A 366 1.43 6.93 22.75
N PHE A 367 2.18 7.93 22.28
CA PHE A 367 2.50 9.11 23.08
C PHE A 367 1.27 9.95 23.39
N SER A 368 0.37 10.13 22.43
CA SER A 368 -0.91 10.82 22.65
C SER A 368 -1.75 10.10 23.72
N LEU A 369 -1.78 8.77 23.69
CA LEU A 369 -2.46 7.94 24.69
C LEU A 369 -1.83 8.08 26.09
N LEU A 370 -0.49 7.99 26.17
CA LEU A 370 0.23 8.16 27.43
C LEU A 370 0.03 9.54 28.02
N HIS A 371 0.10 10.59 27.20
CA HIS A 371 -0.16 11.95 27.64
C HIS A 371 -1.59 12.10 28.17
N TRP A 372 -2.58 11.61 27.44
CA TRP A 372 -3.98 11.62 27.88
C TRP A 372 -4.18 10.87 29.21
N LEU A 373 -3.57 9.68 29.35
CA LEU A 373 -3.65 8.90 30.58
C LEU A 373 -3.03 9.65 31.76
N THR A 374 -1.87 10.28 31.54
CA THR A 374 -1.18 11.07 32.57
C THR A 374 -2.03 12.24 33.04
N VAL A 375 -2.61 12.98 32.10
CA VAL A 375 -3.51 14.10 32.41
C VAL A 375 -4.72 13.64 33.21
N ARG A 376 -5.36 12.55 32.81
CA ARG A 376 -6.56 12.00 33.48
C ARG A 376 -6.28 11.48 34.90
N LEU A 377 -5.11 10.89 35.12
CA LEU A 377 -4.72 10.37 36.46
C LEU A 377 -4.36 11.49 37.44
N VAL A 378 -4.03 12.69 36.91
CA VAL A 378 -3.47 13.80 37.71
C VAL A 378 -4.48 14.93 37.95
N GLU A 379 -5.70 14.86 37.40
CA GLU A 379 -6.75 15.89 37.50
C GLU A 379 -7.07 16.35 38.96
N HIS A 380 -6.56 15.66 40.00
CA HIS A 380 -6.90 15.94 41.39
C HIS A 380 -5.76 16.49 42.27
N THR A 381 -4.59 16.79 41.71
CA THR A 381 -3.46 17.27 42.52
C THR A 381 -2.68 18.40 41.83
N GLY A 382 -2.27 19.43 42.63
CA GLY A 382 -1.44 20.54 42.12
C GLY A 382 -0.06 20.12 41.57
N ALA A 383 0.30 18.84 41.68
CA ALA A 383 1.46 18.23 41.05
C ALA A 383 1.28 17.96 39.52
N ALA A 384 0.08 18.20 38.99
CA ALA A 384 -0.28 17.94 37.60
C ALA A 384 0.69 18.56 36.56
N VAL A 385 1.03 19.82 36.75
CA VAL A 385 1.90 20.56 35.82
C VAL A 385 3.31 19.99 35.78
N ILE A 386 3.86 19.63 36.95
CA ILE A 386 5.20 19.03 37.06
C ILE A 386 5.23 17.64 36.42
N LEU A 387 4.20 16.83 36.67
CA LEU A 387 4.14 15.47 36.13
C LEU A 387 3.95 15.49 34.60
N VAL A 388 3.13 16.41 34.05
CA VAL A 388 2.98 16.61 32.61
C VAL A 388 4.31 17.05 31.99
N ALA A 389 5.02 17.98 32.60
CA ALA A 389 6.34 18.42 32.13
C ALA A 389 7.37 17.28 32.17
N VAL A 390 7.43 16.52 33.26
CA VAL A 390 8.33 15.36 33.38
C VAL A 390 7.98 14.27 32.36
N THR A 391 6.68 14.01 32.15
CA THR A 391 6.22 13.04 31.13
C THR A 391 6.59 13.51 29.73
N ALA A 392 6.40 14.80 29.40
CA ALA A 392 6.77 15.36 28.10
C ALA A 392 8.28 15.25 27.84
N VAL A 393 9.12 15.55 28.84
CA VAL A 393 10.58 15.37 28.76
C VAL A 393 10.95 13.88 28.64
N GLY A 394 10.33 13.01 29.42
CA GLY A 394 10.54 11.56 29.34
C GLY A 394 10.17 10.99 27.98
N VAL A 395 9.05 11.45 27.43
CA VAL A 395 8.58 11.12 26.07
C VAL A 395 9.59 11.61 25.03
N ALA A 396 9.98 12.88 25.07
CA ALA A 396 10.95 13.45 24.12
C ALA A 396 12.30 12.69 24.15
N TYR A 397 12.76 12.29 25.33
CA TYR A 397 13.99 11.48 25.48
C TYR A 397 13.81 10.05 24.96
N SER A 398 12.62 9.48 25.09
CA SER A 398 12.31 8.10 24.69
C SER A 398 12.04 7.95 23.19
N ILE A 399 11.76 9.03 22.46
CA ILE A 399 11.44 8.97 21.02
C ILE A 399 12.57 8.29 20.24
N ASN A 400 13.80 8.72 20.45
CA ASN A 400 14.94 8.24 19.66
C ASN A 400 15.26 6.74 19.91
N PRO A 401 15.37 6.23 21.14
CA PRO A 401 15.60 4.81 21.38
C PRO A 401 14.41 3.93 21.02
N VAL A 402 13.18 4.41 21.15
CA VAL A 402 11.99 3.66 20.70
C VAL A 402 11.96 3.58 19.20
N TYR A 403 12.21 4.69 18.50
CA TYR A 403 12.25 4.72 17.04
C TYR A 403 13.34 3.78 16.49
N SER A 404 14.57 3.83 17.03
CA SER A 404 15.66 2.98 16.58
C SER A 404 15.43 1.49 16.86
N ARG A 405 14.80 1.13 17.99
CA ARG A 405 14.40 -0.26 18.26
C ARG A 405 13.29 -0.74 17.33
N ALA A 406 12.31 0.11 17.08
CA ALA A 406 11.23 -0.20 16.16
C ALA A 406 11.74 -0.32 14.72
N GLU A 407 12.67 0.54 14.29
CA GLU A 407 13.37 0.43 13.01
C GLU A 407 14.12 -0.90 12.91
N GLN A 408 14.93 -1.24 13.92
CA GLN A 408 15.63 -2.52 13.98
C GLN A 408 14.69 -3.72 13.96
N PHE A 409 13.55 -3.63 14.68
CA PHE A 409 12.54 -4.68 14.68
C PHE A 409 11.90 -4.86 13.30
N VAL A 410 11.56 -3.76 12.63
CA VAL A 410 11.02 -3.76 11.27
C VAL A 410 12.03 -4.35 10.29
N ASP A 411 13.27 -3.86 10.31
CA ASP A 411 14.34 -4.36 9.44
C ASP A 411 14.65 -5.84 9.72
N SER A 412 14.70 -6.25 10.99
CA SER A 412 14.99 -7.62 11.37
C SER A 412 13.85 -8.61 11.12
N THR A 413 12.58 -8.15 11.16
CA THR A 413 11.41 -9.03 11.04
C THR A 413 10.86 -9.07 9.63
N LEU A 414 10.76 -7.90 8.97
CA LEU A 414 10.15 -7.81 7.64
C LEU A 414 11.15 -7.99 6.50
N PHE A 415 12.42 -7.56 6.69
CA PHE A 415 13.41 -7.53 5.61
C PHE A 415 14.61 -8.47 5.79
N ARG A 416 14.74 -9.13 6.96
CA ARG A 416 15.89 -9.97 7.30
C ARG A 416 16.15 -11.10 6.30
N ARG A 417 15.11 -11.83 5.90
CA ARG A 417 15.24 -12.99 4.99
C ARG A 417 15.77 -12.56 3.63
N ARG A 418 15.29 -11.42 3.14
CA ARG A 418 15.68 -10.89 1.84
C ARG A 418 17.15 -10.47 1.81
N HIS A 419 17.60 -9.68 2.77
CA HIS A 419 19.01 -9.26 2.86
C HIS A 419 19.98 -10.43 3.00
N GLN A 420 19.57 -11.48 3.70
CA GLN A 420 20.36 -12.70 3.80
C GLN A 420 20.43 -13.45 2.46
N ALA A 421 19.31 -13.55 1.74
CA ALA A 421 19.25 -14.17 0.42
C ALA A 421 20.11 -13.40 -0.60
N GLU A 422 19.97 -12.09 -0.67
CA GLU A 422 20.77 -11.22 -1.56
C GLU A 422 22.28 -11.34 -1.28
N ARG A 423 22.70 -11.29 -0.01
CA ARG A 423 24.11 -11.47 0.38
C ARG A 423 24.64 -12.85 0.03
N ARG A 424 23.84 -13.89 0.25
CA ARG A 424 24.20 -15.26 -0.11
C ARG A 424 24.39 -15.40 -1.61
N LEU A 425 23.46 -14.91 -2.41
CA LEU A 425 23.55 -14.98 -3.86
C LEU A 425 24.66 -14.10 -4.42
N ALA A 426 24.94 -12.95 -3.84
CA ALA A 426 26.09 -12.11 -4.19
C ALA A 426 27.42 -12.83 -3.90
N ALA A 427 27.52 -13.54 -2.77
CA ALA A 427 28.69 -14.38 -2.46
C ALA A 427 28.87 -15.52 -3.46
N VAL A 428 27.76 -16.18 -3.85
CA VAL A 428 27.78 -17.21 -4.90
C VAL A 428 28.23 -16.61 -6.22
N ALA A 429 27.69 -15.46 -6.64
CA ALA A 429 28.08 -14.79 -7.88
C ALA A 429 29.58 -14.47 -7.91
N SER A 430 30.16 -14.01 -6.78
CA SER A 430 31.59 -13.69 -6.69
C SER A 430 32.50 -14.94 -6.76
N GLY A 431 32.00 -16.09 -6.33
CA GLY A 431 32.72 -17.37 -6.41
C GLY A 431 32.61 -18.10 -7.75
N LEU A 432 31.56 -17.82 -8.54
CA LEU A 432 31.28 -18.50 -9.81
C LEU A 432 32.44 -18.48 -10.85
N PRO A 433 33.19 -17.37 -11.06
CA PRO A 433 34.31 -17.36 -12.00
C PRO A 433 35.40 -18.39 -11.71
N TYR A 434 35.45 -18.90 -10.48
CA TYR A 434 36.40 -19.93 -10.03
C TYR A 434 35.79 -21.34 -9.97
N ALA A 435 34.61 -21.54 -10.57
CA ALA A 435 33.96 -22.84 -10.58
C ALA A 435 34.79 -23.91 -11.33
N GLU A 436 34.95 -25.09 -10.74
CA GLU A 436 35.77 -26.15 -11.29
C GLU A 436 35.03 -27.04 -12.31
N SER A 437 33.68 -26.95 -12.34
CA SER A 437 32.85 -27.78 -13.21
C SER A 437 31.58 -27.10 -13.67
N GLU A 438 31.06 -27.50 -14.82
CA GLU A 438 29.76 -27.04 -15.34
C GLU A 438 28.60 -27.37 -14.38
N ALA A 439 28.65 -28.52 -13.69
CA ALA A 439 27.65 -28.89 -12.69
C ALA A 439 27.63 -27.92 -11.47
N ALA A 440 28.79 -27.36 -11.09
CA ALA A 440 28.85 -26.37 -10.03
C ALA A 440 28.19 -25.05 -10.46
N VAL A 441 28.39 -24.65 -11.72
CA VAL A 441 27.74 -23.45 -12.29
C VAL A 441 26.22 -23.65 -12.38
N GLU A 442 25.77 -24.81 -12.84
CA GLU A 442 24.36 -25.14 -12.92
C GLU A 442 23.69 -25.18 -11.53
N GLY A 443 24.36 -25.79 -10.53
CA GLY A 443 23.89 -25.79 -9.14
C GLY A 443 23.76 -24.38 -8.55
N ALA A 444 24.66 -23.46 -8.94
CA ALA A 444 24.60 -22.06 -8.53
C ALA A 444 23.49 -21.28 -9.25
N LEU A 445 23.18 -21.59 -10.51
CA LEU A 445 22.11 -20.94 -11.27
C LEU A 445 20.71 -21.44 -10.91
N VAL A 446 20.58 -22.71 -10.57
CA VAL A 446 19.28 -23.35 -10.30
C VAL A 446 19.08 -23.56 -8.80
N GLY A 447 20.01 -24.26 -8.13
CA GLY A 447 19.84 -24.70 -6.75
C GLY A 447 19.92 -23.58 -5.72
N GLU A 448 20.82 -22.62 -5.89
CA GLU A 448 20.99 -21.53 -4.92
C GLU A 448 19.84 -20.50 -4.99
N PRO A 449 19.39 -20.00 -6.15
CA PRO A 449 18.21 -19.14 -6.23
C PRO A 449 16.94 -19.80 -5.70
N LEU A 450 16.72 -21.09 -6.05
CA LEU A 450 15.57 -21.86 -5.59
C LEU A 450 15.48 -21.87 -4.05
N ARG A 451 16.61 -22.07 -3.36
CA ARG A 451 16.67 -22.11 -1.89
C ARG A 451 16.65 -20.71 -1.28
N ALA A 452 17.41 -19.76 -1.84
CA ALA A 452 17.57 -18.43 -1.25
C ALA A 452 16.28 -17.63 -1.31
N TYR A 453 15.57 -17.69 -2.43
CA TYR A 453 14.32 -16.99 -2.65
C TYR A 453 13.07 -17.86 -2.47
N ALA A 454 13.23 -19.15 -2.15
CA ALA A 454 12.12 -20.11 -2.03
C ALA A 454 11.19 -20.06 -3.28
N LEU A 455 11.79 -20.20 -4.47
CA LEU A 455 11.06 -20.17 -5.73
C LEU A 455 10.30 -21.48 -5.99
N THR A 456 9.25 -21.42 -6.79
CA THR A 456 8.45 -22.59 -7.21
C THR A 456 9.20 -23.47 -8.19
N SER A 457 9.97 -22.85 -9.09
CA SER A 457 10.77 -23.55 -10.10
C SER A 457 12.02 -22.74 -10.46
N ALA A 458 13.06 -23.43 -10.89
CA ALA A 458 14.24 -22.85 -11.52
C ALA A 458 14.81 -23.89 -12.49
N ASP A 459 14.91 -23.54 -13.75
CA ASP A 459 15.41 -24.40 -14.83
C ASP A 459 16.49 -23.67 -15.64
N LEU A 460 17.49 -24.42 -16.12
CA LEU A 460 18.53 -23.90 -17.00
C LEU A 460 18.40 -24.52 -18.39
N PHE A 461 18.04 -23.73 -19.37
CA PHE A 461 17.95 -24.13 -20.76
C PHE A 461 19.27 -23.82 -21.47
N ARG A 462 19.94 -24.86 -21.94
CA ARG A 462 21.24 -24.75 -22.64
C ARG A 462 21.05 -24.89 -24.14
N ARG A 463 21.85 -24.14 -24.88
CA ARG A 463 21.85 -24.18 -26.33
C ARG A 463 22.47 -25.47 -26.84
N ASN A 464 21.77 -26.19 -27.71
CA ASN A 464 22.28 -27.37 -28.42
C ASN A 464 22.99 -26.98 -29.73
N GLU A 465 23.55 -27.99 -30.43
CA GLU A 465 24.22 -27.80 -31.72
C GLU A 465 23.29 -27.27 -32.81
N LEU A 466 21.99 -27.56 -32.72
CA LEU A 466 20.94 -27.12 -33.65
C LEU A 466 20.47 -25.70 -33.38
N GLY A 467 20.89 -25.10 -32.26
CA GLY A 467 20.50 -23.75 -31.88
C GLY A 467 19.25 -23.65 -31.02
N ASP A 468 18.63 -24.77 -30.65
CA ASP A 468 17.49 -24.82 -29.73
C ASP A 468 17.99 -24.86 -28.28
N TYR A 469 17.14 -24.39 -27.35
CA TYR A 469 17.42 -24.33 -25.92
C TYR A 469 16.66 -25.45 -25.22
N LEU A 470 17.39 -26.36 -24.58
CA LEU A 470 16.84 -27.56 -23.95
C LEU A 470 17.20 -27.65 -22.46
N SER A 471 16.25 -28.11 -21.65
CA SER A 471 16.43 -28.44 -20.24
C SER A 471 15.58 -29.71 -19.93
N ASP A 472 16.19 -30.79 -19.47
CA ASP A 472 15.52 -32.04 -19.08
C ASP A 472 14.42 -32.51 -20.07
N GLY A 473 14.72 -32.46 -21.38
CA GLY A 473 13.77 -32.85 -22.44
C GLY A 473 12.69 -31.81 -22.77
N LYS A 474 12.65 -30.66 -22.09
CA LYS A 474 11.78 -29.53 -22.40
C LYS A 474 12.50 -28.58 -23.35
N THR A 475 11.80 -28.04 -24.34
CA THR A 475 12.30 -27.02 -25.25
C THR A 475 11.74 -25.66 -24.85
N LEU A 476 12.60 -24.65 -24.78
CA LEU A 476 12.20 -23.27 -24.53
C LEU A 476 11.56 -22.68 -25.80
N ASP A 477 10.49 -21.88 -25.65
CA ASP A 477 9.88 -21.19 -26.76
C ASP A 477 10.90 -20.27 -27.46
N ARG A 478 11.00 -20.40 -28.79
CA ARG A 478 11.97 -19.66 -29.62
C ARG A 478 11.82 -18.15 -29.54
N SER A 479 10.67 -17.63 -29.17
CA SER A 479 10.42 -16.19 -28.99
C SER A 479 11.24 -15.60 -27.84
N ILE A 480 11.45 -16.35 -26.76
CA ILE A 480 12.16 -15.91 -25.53
C ILE A 480 13.65 -15.67 -25.81
N PRO A 481 14.45 -16.64 -26.33
CA PRO A 481 15.85 -16.39 -26.66
C PRO A 481 16.06 -15.25 -27.64
N LEU A 482 15.17 -15.07 -28.63
CA LEU A 482 15.24 -13.98 -29.60
C LEU A 482 15.09 -12.61 -28.94
N GLN A 483 14.13 -12.47 -28.02
CA GLN A 483 13.94 -11.24 -27.26
C GLN A 483 15.13 -10.96 -26.32
N LEU A 484 15.65 -12.01 -25.64
CA LEU A 484 16.79 -11.90 -24.72
C LEU A 484 18.09 -11.49 -25.45
N GLN A 485 18.31 -11.96 -26.67
CA GLN A 485 19.43 -11.53 -27.49
C GLN A 485 19.38 -10.03 -27.82
N GLY A 486 18.17 -9.48 -28.08
CA GLY A 486 17.95 -8.07 -28.35
C GLY A 486 18.06 -7.20 -27.09
N LEU A 487 17.45 -7.61 -26.00
CA LEU A 487 17.35 -6.84 -24.75
C LEU A 487 18.63 -6.90 -23.91
N ARG A 488 19.36 -8.03 -23.93
CA ARG A 488 20.52 -8.34 -23.09
C ARG A 488 20.28 -8.18 -21.57
N ARG A 489 19.00 -8.29 -21.14
CA ARG A 489 18.55 -8.16 -19.76
C ARG A 489 17.51 -9.24 -19.48
N ALA A 490 17.16 -9.42 -18.20
CA ALA A 490 16.08 -10.29 -17.81
C ALA A 490 14.75 -9.89 -18.48
N LEU A 491 14.01 -10.89 -18.94
CA LEU A 491 12.70 -10.77 -19.55
C LEU A 491 11.63 -11.30 -18.61
N ARG A 492 10.65 -10.47 -18.26
CA ARG A 492 9.46 -10.92 -17.53
C ARG A 492 8.49 -11.63 -18.46
N LEU A 493 8.08 -12.81 -18.07
CA LEU A 493 7.10 -13.62 -18.79
C LEU A 493 5.70 -13.31 -18.21
N HIS A 494 4.74 -13.00 -19.06
CA HIS A 494 3.47 -12.41 -18.64
C HIS A 494 2.39 -13.43 -18.29
N GLU A 495 2.56 -14.71 -18.62
CA GLU A 495 1.54 -15.74 -18.36
C GLU A 495 2.19 -17.02 -17.79
N GLY A 496 1.75 -17.37 -16.56
CA GLY A 496 2.05 -18.66 -15.95
C GLY A 496 3.33 -18.71 -15.08
N ASP A 497 3.74 -19.92 -14.75
CA ASP A 497 5.02 -20.29 -14.18
C ASP A 497 5.85 -20.93 -15.30
N PRO A 498 6.98 -20.38 -15.69
CA PRO A 498 7.87 -19.42 -15.05
C PRO A 498 7.55 -17.93 -15.31
N VAL A 499 8.05 -17.05 -14.42
CA VAL A 499 7.79 -15.60 -14.47
C VAL A 499 8.98 -14.76 -14.93
N LEU A 500 10.21 -15.27 -14.90
CA LEU A 500 11.42 -14.55 -15.26
C LEU A 500 12.37 -15.42 -16.07
N ALA A 501 12.84 -14.90 -17.21
CA ALA A 501 13.91 -15.50 -18.00
C ALA A 501 15.14 -14.57 -17.98
N VAL A 502 16.31 -15.12 -17.62
CA VAL A 502 17.57 -14.38 -17.50
C VAL A 502 18.61 -14.97 -18.44
N PRO A 503 19.23 -14.17 -19.32
CA PRO A 503 20.21 -14.67 -20.28
C PRO A 503 21.57 -14.93 -19.64
N VAL A 504 22.24 -15.99 -20.09
CA VAL A 504 23.66 -16.28 -19.79
C VAL A 504 24.45 -16.11 -21.08
N PHE A 505 25.27 -15.05 -21.15
CA PHE A 505 26.09 -14.75 -22.31
C PHE A 505 27.55 -15.21 -22.10
N VAL A 506 28.10 -15.90 -23.11
CA VAL A 506 29.52 -16.22 -23.20
C VAL A 506 30.06 -15.53 -24.45
N ARG A 507 31.04 -14.65 -24.30
CA ARG A 507 31.65 -13.88 -25.44
C ARG A 507 30.59 -13.25 -26.39
N ALA A 508 29.57 -12.61 -25.82
CA ALA A 508 28.46 -11.98 -26.55
C ALA A 508 27.47 -12.96 -27.23
N ARG A 509 27.62 -14.26 -27.11
CA ARG A 509 26.70 -15.27 -27.59
C ARG A 509 25.79 -15.72 -26.45
N LEU A 510 24.49 -15.87 -26.68
CA LEU A 510 23.56 -16.44 -25.72
C LEU A 510 23.81 -17.96 -25.66
N GLU A 511 24.38 -18.43 -24.54
CA GLU A 511 24.75 -19.83 -24.35
C GLU A 511 23.68 -20.60 -23.57
N ALA A 512 23.07 -19.94 -22.60
CA ALA A 512 21.99 -20.53 -21.83
C ALA A 512 20.96 -19.47 -21.41
N VAL A 513 19.78 -19.93 -21.01
CA VAL A 513 18.70 -19.11 -20.43
C VAL A 513 18.31 -19.75 -19.11
N ALA A 514 18.50 -19.04 -18.01
CA ALA A 514 18.00 -19.42 -16.71
C ALA A 514 16.55 -18.91 -16.57
N VAL A 515 15.65 -19.78 -16.16
CA VAL A 515 14.23 -19.47 -16.07
C VAL A 515 13.75 -19.74 -14.66
N TYR A 516 13.10 -18.75 -14.05
CA TYR A 516 12.71 -18.78 -12.64
C TYR A 516 11.20 -18.62 -12.50
N GLY A 517 10.61 -19.44 -11.63
CA GLY A 517 9.21 -19.35 -11.22
C GLY A 517 8.98 -18.31 -10.14
N ALA A 518 7.72 -18.10 -9.76
CA ALA A 518 7.34 -17.23 -8.66
C ALA A 518 7.81 -17.79 -7.30
N HIS A 519 7.74 -16.98 -6.24
CA HIS A 519 7.96 -17.48 -4.89
C HIS A 519 6.87 -18.47 -4.48
N HIS A 520 7.18 -19.42 -3.59
CA HIS A 520 6.18 -20.33 -3.00
C HIS A 520 5.03 -19.59 -2.31
N SER A 521 5.26 -18.36 -1.85
CA SER A 521 4.23 -17.46 -1.31
C SER A 521 3.28 -16.89 -2.37
N GLY A 522 3.51 -17.17 -3.66
CA GLY A 522 2.77 -16.59 -4.78
C GLY A 522 3.20 -15.15 -5.14
N GLU A 523 4.32 -14.69 -4.59
CA GLU A 523 4.92 -13.40 -4.95
C GLU A 523 5.73 -13.53 -6.24
N ASP A 524 5.68 -12.51 -7.11
CA ASP A 524 6.55 -12.42 -8.28
C ASP A 524 7.96 -12.03 -7.86
N ILE A 525 8.95 -12.35 -8.71
CA ILE A 525 10.34 -11.92 -8.53
C ILE A 525 10.42 -10.39 -8.61
N ASP A 526 10.98 -9.77 -7.58
CA ASP A 526 11.16 -8.32 -7.48
C ASP A 526 12.24 -7.81 -8.46
N PRO A 527 12.18 -6.53 -8.89
CA PRO A 527 13.25 -5.91 -9.68
C PRO A 527 14.67 -6.05 -9.08
N ASP A 528 14.81 -5.91 -7.75
CA ASP A 528 16.10 -6.04 -7.08
C ASP A 528 16.57 -7.50 -7.03
N GLU A 529 15.65 -8.45 -6.87
CA GLU A 529 15.91 -9.89 -6.95
C GLU A 529 16.28 -10.28 -8.38
N ALA A 530 15.56 -9.74 -9.38
CA ALA A 530 15.88 -9.93 -10.78
C ALA A 530 17.30 -9.41 -11.11
N ALA A 531 17.69 -8.24 -10.60
CA ALA A 531 19.04 -7.71 -10.76
C ALA A 531 20.11 -8.62 -10.12
N THR A 532 19.80 -9.22 -8.95
CA THR A 532 20.70 -10.19 -8.31
C THR A 532 20.83 -11.47 -9.15
N LEU A 533 19.73 -11.97 -9.71
CA LEU A 533 19.73 -13.12 -10.62
C LEU A 533 20.46 -12.82 -11.94
N GLU A 534 20.34 -11.61 -12.48
CA GLU A 534 21.13 -11.15 -13.62
C GLU A 534 22.63 -11.14 -13.31
N ALA A 535 23.01 -10.68 -12.12
CA ALA A 535 24.41 -10.67 -11.69
C ALA A 535 25.00 -12.09 -11.60
N ILE A 536 24.24 -13.06 -11.06
CA ILE A 536 24.67 -14.47 -11.04
C ILE A 536 24.77 -15.05 -12.44
N CYS A 537 23.83 -14.79 -13.33
CA CYS A 537 23.86 -15.24 -14.72
C CYS A 537 25.03 -14.63 -15.49
N THR A 538 25.36 -13.38 -15.22
CA THR A 538 26.53 -12.71 -15.79
C THR A 538 27.83 -13.36 -15.31
N ALA A 539 27.95 -13.63 -14.01
CA ALA A 539 29.11 -14.34 -13.43
C ALA A 539 29.24 -15.77 -13.96
N ALA A 540 28.10 -16.45 -14.19
CA ALA A 540 28.08 -17.78 -14.80
C ALA A 540 28.59 -17.76 -16.25
N GLY A 541 28.30 -16.70 -17.02
CA GLY A 541 28.86 -16.53 -18.36
C GLY A 541 30.38 -16.47 -18.34
N VAL A 542 30.96 -15.77 -17.36
CA VAL A 542 32.43 -15.73 -17.17
C VAL A 542 32.97 -17.10 -16.76
N ALA A 543 32.26 -17.81 -15.88
CA ALA A 543 32.63 -19.17 -15.46
C ALA A 543 32.65 -20.15 -16.64
N TYR A 544 31.63 -20.14 -17.48
CA TYR A 544 31.60 -20.99 -18.68
C TYR A 544 32.73 -20.67 -19.65
N ASP A 545 33.06 -19.39 -19.87
CA ASP A 545 34.20 -18.99 -20.71
C ASP A 545 35.52 -19.51 -20.14
N HIS A 546 35.74 -19.43 -18.83
CA HIS A 546 36.93 -19.95 -18.16
C HIS A 546 37.01 -21.48 -18.28
N LEU A 547 35.91 -22.20 -18.06
CA LEU A 547 35.89 -23.66 -18.19
C LEU A 547 36.14 -24.12 -19.61
N GLU A 548 35.58 -23.45 -20.62
CA GLU A 548 35.84 -23.74 -22.03
C GLU A 548 37.31 -23.50 -22.39
N THR A 549 37.89 -22.36 -21.99
CA THR A 549 39.27 -22.03 -22.19
C THR A 549 40.20 -23.06 -21.56
N THR A 550 39.93 -23.44 -20.30
CA THR A 550 40.72 -24.47 -19.58
C THR A 550 40.60 -25.83 -20.25
N ARG A 551 39.43 -26.17 -20.79
CA ARG A 551 39.19 -27.43 -21.53
C ARG A 551 40.00 -27.48 -22.82
N VAL A 552 40.01 -26.40 -23.58
CA VAL A 552 40.79 -26.26 -24.81
C VAL A 552 42.30 -26.33 -24.51
N GLU A 553 42.78 -25.62 -23.48
CA GLU A 553 44.21 -25.66 -23.08
C GLU A 553 44.63 -27.09 -22.64
N ARG A 554 43.78 -27.76 -21.83
CA ARG A 554 44.07 -29.14 -21.43
C ARG A 554 44.09 -30.09 -22.63
N ALA A 555 43.21 -29.89 -23.61
CA ALA A 555 43.19 -30.68 -24.84
C ALA A 555 44.46 -30.37 -25.67
N ALA A 556 44.80 -29.12 -25.88
CA ALA A 556 46.01 -28.72 -26.60
C ALA A 556 47.29 -29.27 -25.95
N ASN A 557 47.37 -29.23 -24.62
CA ASN A 557 48.50 -29.80 -23.87
C ASN A 557 48.59 -31.34 -24.01
N ARG A 558 47.44 -32.04 -24.03
CA ARG A 558 47.41 -33.47 -24.30
C ARG A 558 47.91 -33.79 -25.70
N TRP A 559 47.43 -33.06 -26.70
CA TRP A 559 47.90 -33.22 -28.08
C TRP A 559 49.37 -32.94 -28.25
N ARG A 560 49.90 -31.87 -27.59
CA ARG A 560 51.33 -31.57 -27.60
C ARG A 560 52.17 -32.67 -27.01
N LYS A 561 51.79 -33.25 -25.84
CA LYS A 561 52.49 -34.39 -25.23
C LYS A 561 52.43 -35.62 -26.11
N LEU A 562 51.33 -35.89 -26.78
CA LEU A 562 51.17 -37.01 -27.71
C LEU A 562 52.07 -36.81 -28.94
N ALA A 563 52.10 -35.63 -29.52
CA ALA A 563 52.98 -35.30 -30.65
C ALA A 563 54.47 -35.39 -30.28
N GLU A 564 54.85 -34.94 -29.09
CA GLU A 564 56.25 -35.10 -28.59
C GLU A 564 56.61 -36.58 -28.38
N HIS A 565 55.68 -37.40 -27.88
CA HIS A 565 55.89 -38.82 -27.74
C HIS A 565 56.08 -39.50 -29.09
N GLN A 566 55.19 -39.24 -30.05
CA GLN A 566 55.31 -39.75 -31.43
C GLN A 566 56.59 -39.30 -32.12
N ALA A 567 57.03 -38.03 -31.92
CA ALA A 567 58.27 -37.52 -32.48
C ALA A 567 59.48 -38.26 -31.91
N ARG A 568 59.51 -38.58 -30.60
CA ARG A 568 60.58 -39.40 -29.99
C ARG A 568 60.59 -40.82 -30.53
N GLU A 569 59.44 -41.47 -30.69
CA GLU A 569 59.33 -42.83 -31.29
C GLU A 569 59.84 -42.80 -32.74
N LEU A 570 59.42 -41.83 -33.54
CA LEU A 570 59.91 -41.67 -34.91
C LEU A 570 61.44 -41.43 -34.98
N ALA A 571 61.98 -40.62 -34.06
CA ALA A 571 63.42 -40.39 -33.96
C ALA A 571 64.18 -41.68 -33.60
N ALA A 572 63.66 -42.47 -32.61
CA ALA A 572 64.24 -43.76 -32.24
C ALA A 572 64.13 -44.81 -33.36
N LEU A 573 63.06 -44.81 -34.12
CA LEU A 573 62.89 -45.67 -35.30
C LEU A 573 63.87 -45.25 -36.40
N ARG A 574 64.06 -43.99 -36.68
CA ARG A 574 65.07 -43.46 -37.63
C ARG A 574 66.47 -43.89 -37.25
N GLU A 575 66.82 -43.71 -35.97
CA GLU A 575 68.15 -44.12 -35.46
C GLU A 575 68.37 -45.62 -35.64
N ARG A 576 67.33 -46.45 -35.31
CA ARG A 576 67.40 -47.91 -35.58
C ARG A 576 67.55 -48.24 -37.06
N VAL A 577 66.82 -47.57 -37.94
CA VAL A 577 66.95 -47.75 -39.40
C VAL A 577 68.33 -47.32 -39.88
N THR A 578 68.91 -46.23 -39.35
CA THR A 578 70.26 -45.78 -39.69
C THR A 578 71.29 -46.82 -39.24
N LEU A 579 71.18 -47.31 -37.99
CA LEU A 579 72.09 -48.36 -37.47
C LEU A 579 71.98 -49.69 -38.26
N LEU A 580 70.75 -50.06 -38.65
CA LEU A 580 70.59 -51.24 -39.54
C LEU A 580 71.18 -50.99 -40.93
N GLY A 581 71.01 -49.78 -41.48
CA GLY A 581 71.67 -49.41 -42.75
C GLY A 581 73.19 -49.44 -42.69
N GLU A 582 73.81 -48.97 -41.60
CA GLU A 582 75.24 -49.05 -41.34
C GLU A 582 75.71 -50.52 -41.18
N HIS A 583 74.92 -51.36 -40.51
CA HIS A 583 75.26 -52.85 -40.45
C HIS A 583 75.21 -53.49 -41.82
N PHE A 584 74.22 -53.17 -42.64
CA PHE A 584 74.08 -53.71 -44.01
C PHE A 584 75.23 -53.23 -44.92
N THR A 585 75.65 -52.01 -44.78
CA THR A 585 76.81 -51.48 -45.55
C THR A 585 78.13 -52.06 -45.10
N ARG A 586 78.31 -52.40 -43.81
CA ARG A 586 79.47 -53.09 -43.27
C ARG A 586 79.52 -54.56 -43.73
N ASP A 587 78.46 -55.29 -43.67
CA ASP A 587 78.43 -56.71 -44.12
C ASP A 587 78.64 -56.84 -45.62
N ASN A 588 78.20 -55.90 -46.44
CA ASN A 588 78.53 -55.88 -47.87
C ASN A 588 79.94 -55.45 -48.16
N ALA A 589 80.58 -54.68 -47.29
CA ALA A 589 82.02 -54.31 -47.47
C ALA A 589 82.99 -55.46 -47.10
N ASP A 590 82.65 -56.31 -46.13
CA ASP A 590 83.43 -57.45 -45.72
C ASP A 590 83.21 -58.70 -46.62
N GLY A 591 82.04 -58.76 -47.38
CA GLY A 591 81.72 -59.83 -48.33
C GLY A 591 82.42 -59.76 -49.67
N ASN A 592 83.18 -58.73 -49.98
CA ASN A 592 83.86 -58.47 -51.26
C ASN A 592 85.40 -58.58 -51.16
N ARG A 593 85.95 -59.54 -50.43
CA ARG A 593 87.38 -59.96 -50.55
C ARG A 593 87.50 -61.07 -51.57
N PRO A 594 88.15 -60.79 -52.66
CA PRO A 594 88.47 -61.87 -53.63
C PRO A 594 89.52 -62.86 -53.02
N LEU A 595 89.23 -64.10 -53.24
CA LEU A 595 90.11 -65.25 -53.00
C LEU A 595 91.44 -65.13 -53.78
#